data_79dc8523f9ccb23efed8618da235b00c
#
_entry.id   79dc8523f9ccb23efed8618da235b00c
#
_cell.length_a   1.000
_cell.length_b   1.000
_cell.length_c   1.000
_cell.angle_alpha   90.00
_cell.angle_beta   90.00
_cell.angle_gamma   90.00
#
_symmetry.space_group_name_H-M   'P 1'
#
loop_
_entity.id
_entity.type
_entity.pdbx_description
1 polymer ?
#
loop_
_entity_poly.entity_id
_entity_poly.type
_entity_poly.pdbx_seq_one_letter_code
_entity_poly.pdbx_strand_id
1 'polypeptide(L)'
;MLRILLLTISLTLTGLARAEILVVTSPELNLGSLSSEDVRQIFSGRKSSVNGKTVEPLDLPAESSVRSQFYQKVLDMNESQLRSHWVRMSFTGKGKPPEMLSGPDELQARLGSGASNGIGYIDSEKLEGNLDVVYRVD
;
A
#
# COMPACT_ATOMS: atom_id res chain seq x y z
N MET A 1 -12.87 30.87 -55.46
CA MET A 1 -11.75 30.29 -54.69
C MET A 1 -12.28 29.76 -53.37
N LEU A 2 -12.40 28.44 -53.24
CA LEU A 2 -12.89 27.78 -52.03
C LEU A 2 -11.69 27.52 -51.12
N ARG A 3 -11.59 28.22 -49.99
CA ARG A 3 -10.59 27.94 -48.95
C ARG A 3 -11.13 26.86 -48.05
N ILE A 4 -10.63 25.66 -48.21
CA ILE A 4 -10.90 24.53 -47.30
C ILE A 4 -10.08 24.75 -46.04
N LEU A 5 -10.77 25.11 -44.97
CA LEU A 5 -10.19 25.20 -43.63
C LEU A 5 -10.14 23.78 -43.05
N LEU A 6 -8.96 23.15 -43.12
CA LEU A 6 -8.71 21.87 -42.44
C LEU A 6 -8.63 22.11 -40.94
N LEU A 7 -9.71 21.81 -40.26
CA LEU A 7 -9.75 21.79 -38.77
C LEU A 7 -9.09 20.50 -38.34
N THR A 8 -7.83 20.56 -37.94
CA THR A 8 -7.14 19.43 -37.30
C THR A 8 -7.63 19.32 -35.86
N ILE A 9 -8.53 18.36 -35.64
CA ILE A 9 -8.92 17.98 -34.27
C ILE A 9 -7.76 17.22 -33.65
N SER A 10 -6.98 17.91 -32.84
CA SER A 10 -5.98 17.28 -31.97
C SER A 10 -6.70 16.53 -30.86
N LEU A 11 -6.85 15.24 -31.05
CA LEU A 11 -7.35 14.33 -29.98
C LEU A 11 -6.24 14.16 -28.94
N THR A 12 -6.26 15.02 -27.92
CA THR A 12 -5.39 14.84 -26.77
C THR A 12 -5.88 13.62 -25.99
N LEU A 13 -5.18 12.51 -26.17
CA LEU A 13 -5.38 11.32 -25.38
C LEU A 13 -4.87 11.62 -23.96
N THR A 14 -5.74 12.18 -23.12
CA THR A 14 -5.45 12.25 -21.68
C THR A 14 -5.45 10.82 -21.16
N GLY A 15 -4.26 10.23 -21.07
CA GLY A 15 -4.09 8.96 -20.39
C GLY A 15 -4.56 9.13 -18.95
N LEU A 16 -5.65 8.42 -18.59
CA LEU A 16 -6.06 8.29 -17.20
C LEU A 16 -4.92 7.58 -16.45
N ALA A 17 -4.14 8.35 -15.69
CA ALA A 17 -3.18 7.80 -14.76
C ALA A 17 -3.98 7.00 -13.74
N ARG A 18 -3.89 5.66 -13.80
CA ARG A 18 -4.46 4.80 -12.76
C ARG A 18 -3.66 5.02 -11.49
N ALA A 19 -4.34 5.36 -10.40
CA ALA A 19 -3.75 5.40 -9.09
C ALA A 19 -3.15 4.01 -8.79
N GLU A 20 -1.86 3.98 -8.46
CA GLU A 20 -1.16 2.78 -8.01
C GLU A 20 -1.22 2.72 -6.50
N ILE A 21 -1.19 1.51 -5.96
CA ILE A 21 -1.00 1.29 -4.52
C ILE A 21 0.48 1.03 -4.29
N LEU A 22 1.08 1.81 -3.41
CA LEU A 22 2.49 1.73 -3.08
C LEU A 22 2.66 1.24 -1.66
N VAL A 23 3.58 0.30 -1.44
CA VAL A 23 4.02 -0.09 -0.11
C VAL A 23 5.19 0.80 0.28
N VAL A 24 5.08 1.46 1.42
CA VAL A 24 5.97 2.53 1.83
C VAL A 24 6.50 2.33 3.24
N THR A 25 7.71 2.83 3.48
CA THR A 25 8.37 2.83 4.79
C THR A 25 9.05 4.17 5.03
N SER A 26 9.48 4.38 6.27
CA SER A 26 10.39 5.48 6.59
C SER A 26 11.72 5.29 5.84
N PRO A 27 12.32 6.37 5.28
CA PRO A 27 13.63 6.29 4.64
C PRO A 27 14.74 5.79 5.58
N GLU A 28 14.65 6.12 6.87
CA GLU A 28 15.64 5.73 7.87
C GLU A 28 15.66 4.22 8.14
N LEU A 29 14.56 3.54 7.82
CA LEU A 29 14.51 2.07 7.92
C LEU A 29 15.44 1.41 6.90
N ASN A 30 15.65 2.04 5.76
CA ASN A 30 16.55 1.58 4.69
C ASN A 30 16.33 0.10 4.36
N LEU A 31 15.08 -0.25 4.10
CA LEU A 31 14.66 -1.64 3.93
C LEU A 31 15.04 -2.21 2.56
N GLY A 32 15.11 -1.36 1.55
CA GLY A 32 15.30 -1.77 0.16
C GLY A 32 14.01 -2.30 -0.48
N SER A 33 14.11 -2.76 -1.70
CA SER A 33 12.97 -3.32 -2.44
C SER A 33 12.55 -4.67 -1.88
N LEU A 34 11.24 -4.89 -1.82
CA LEU A 34 10.66 -6.16 -1.37
C LEU A 34 10.06 -6.93 -2.55
N SER A 35 10.02 -8.25 -2.42
CA SER A 35 9.28 -9.10 -3.35
C SER A 35 7.78 -9.11 -3.00
N SER A 36 6.95 -9.54 -3.95
CA SER A 36 5.52 -9.74 -3.69
C SER A 36 5.27 -10.73 -2.55
N GLU A 37 6.10 -11.76 -2.43
CA GLU A 37 6.00 -12.75 -1.36
C GLU A 37 6.36 -12.15 0.00
N ASP A 38 7.38 -11.29 0.08
CA ASP A 38 7.72 -10.58 1.31
C ASP A 38 6.53 -9.75 1.81
N VAL A 39 5.93 -8.97 0.92
CA VAL A 39 4.77 -8.13 1.25
C VAL A 39 3.59 -8.99 1.71
N ARG A 40 3.32 -10.07 1.00
CA ARG A 40 2.27 -11.03 1.39
C ARG A 40 2.48 -11.57 2.80
N GLN A 41 3.67 -12.02 3.11
CA GLN A 41 3.97 -12.62 4.40
C GLN A 41 3.92 -11.62 5.55
N ILE A 42 4.37 -10.39 5.33
CA ILE A 42 4.31 -9.32 6.31
C ILE A 42 2.84 -8.97 6.63
N PHE A 43 2.03 -8.71 5.62
CA PHE A 43 0.65 -8.26 5.83
C PHE A 43 -0.31 -9.39 6.20
N SER A 44 0.08 -10.65 6.00
CA SER A 44 -0.66 -11.80 6.52
C SER A 44 -0.26 -12.20 7.96
N GLY A 45 0.71 -11.51 8.54
CA GLY A 45 1.20 -11.80 9.90
C GLY A 45 2.14 -12.99 10.01
N ARG A 46 2.58 -13.55 8.89
CA ARG A 46 3.47 -14.73 8.88
C ARG A 46 4.94 -14.37 9.05
N LYS A 47 5.31 -13.13 8.78
CA LYS A 47 6.65 -12.59 8.96
C LYS A 47 6.59 -11.27 9.69
N SER A 48 7.48 -11.07 10.64
CA SER A 48 7.65 -9.80 11.35
C SER A 48 8.99 -9.14 11.06
N SER A 49 9.80 -9.75 10.20
CA SER A 49 11.09 -9.19 9.78
C SER A 49 11.35 -9.49 8.32
N VAL A 50 12.12 -8.64 7.67
CA VAL A 50 12.56 -8.79 6.28
C VAL A 50 13.89 -8.06 6.12
N ASN A 51 14.80 -8.64 5.34
CA ASN A 51 16.15 -8.09 5.11
C ASN A 51 16.90 -7.76 6.43
N GLY A 52 16.70 -8.60 7.45
CA GLY A 52 17.34 -8.44 8.77
C GLY A 52 16.73 -7.38 9.67
N LYS A 53 15.59 -6.81 9.31
CA LYS A 53 14.94 -5.73 10.05
C LYS A 53 13.53 -6.09 10.47
N THR A 54 13.17 -5.80 11.71
CA THR A 54 11.79 -5.95 12.21
C THR A 54 10.91 -4.87 11.60
N VAL A 55 9.72 -5.25 11.13
CA VAL A 55 8.74 -4.34 10.55
C VAL A 55 7.39 -4.51 11.23
N GLU A 56 6.65 -3.43 11.37
CA GLU A 56 5.29 -3.42 11.88
C GLU A 56 4.33 -2.99 10.77
N PRO A 57 3.46 -3.90 10.29
CA PRO A 57 2.47 -3.52 9.30
C PRO A 57 1.43 -2.56 9.89
N LEU A 58 1.09 -1.54 9.11
CA LEU A 58 0.09 -0.53 9.43
C LEU A 58 -1.03 -0.63 8.40
N ASP A 59 -2.25 -0.43 8.85
CA ASP A 59 -3.45 -0.60 8.02
C ASP A 59 -4.23 0.71 7.88
N LEU A 60 -5.05 0.77 6.86
CA LEU A 60 -6.00 1.86 6.63
C LEU A 60 -7.37 1.47 7.20
N PRO A 61 -8.29 2.45 7.36
CA PRO A 61 -9.63 2.17 7.89
C PRO A 61 -10.40 1.11 7.07
N ALA A 62 -11.26 0.38 7.73
CA ALA A 62 -12.04 -0.71 7.12
C ALA A 62 -12.88 -0.26 5.91
N GLU A 63 -13.36 0.99 5.90
CA GLU A 63 -14.14 1.59 4.81
C GLU A 63 -13.29 2.08 3.64
N SER A 64 -11.97 2.03 3.74
CA SER A 64 -11.08 2.48 2.68
C SER A 64 -11.13 1.55 1.47
N SER A 65 -11.41 2.11 0.29
CA SER A 65 -11.37 1.37 -0.97
C SER A 65 -9.95 0.93 -1.34
N VAL A 66 -8.95 1.70 -0.97
CA VAL A 66 -7.53 1.35 -1.15
C VAL A 66 -7.19 0.11 -0.33
N ARG A 67 -7.71 0.01 0.90
CA ARG A 67 -7.54 -1.17 1.75
C ARG A 67 -8.13 -2.42 1.11
N SER A 68 -9.35 -2.36 0.62
CA SER A 68 -10.01 -3.49 -0.05
C SER A 68 -9.22 -3.96 -1.27
N GLN A 69 -8.76 -3.04 -2.09
CA GLN A 69 -7.95 -3.34 -3.27
C GLN A 69 -6.59 -3.94 -2.91
N PHE A 70 -5.96 -3.40 -1.87
CA PHE A 70 -4.67 -3.89 -1.40
C PHE A 70 -4.74 -5.36 -0.97
N TYR A 71 -5.68 -5.70 -0.11
CA TYR A 71 -5.80 -7.08 0.37
C TYR A 71 -6.27 -8.03 -0.71
N GLN A 72 -7.13 -7.59 -1.63
CA GLN A 72 -7.53 -8.41 -2.77
C GLN A 72 -6.34 -8.73 -3.69
N LYS A 73 -5.51 -7.75 -3.95
CA LYS A 73 -4.36 -7.92 -4.86
C LYS A 73 -3.18 -8.64 -4.18
N VAL A 74 -2.91 -8.36 -2.93
CA VAL A 74 -1.74 -8.89 -2.22
C VAL A 74 -2.03 -10.25 -1.58
N LEU A 75 -3.17 -10.42 -0.94
CA LEU A 75 -3.53 -11.65 -0.22
C LEU A 75 -4.61 -12.49 -0.91
N ASP A 76 -5.20 -11.98 -1.99
CA ASP A 76 -6.35 -12.60 -2.65
C ASP A 76 -7.51 -12.86 -1.67
N MET A 77 -7.78 -11.88 -0.81
CA MET A 77 -8.82 -11.97 0.23
C MET A 77 -9.77 -10.79 0.15
N ASN A 78 -11.07 -11.07 0.26
CA ASN A 78 -12.08 -10.06 0.55
C ASN A 78 -12.16 -9.82 2.07
N GLU A 79 -13.01 -8.88 2.50
CA GLU A 79 -13.12 -8.50 3.91
C GLU A 79 -13.51 -9.68 4.81
N SER A 80 -14.43 -10.52 4.37
CA SER A 80 -14.87 -11.70 5.13
C SER A 80 -13.75 -12.73 5.31
N GLN A 81 -13.01 -12.99 4.23
CA GLN A 81 -11.87 -13.91 4.24
C GLN A 81 -10.74 -13.38 5.12
N LEU A 82 -10.48 -12.07 5.04
CA LEU A 82 -9.46 -11.42 5.85
C LEU A 82 -9.81 -11.49 7.35
N ARG A 83 -11.07 -11.24 7.69
CA ARG A 83 -11.54 -11.36 9.07
C ARG A 83 -11.38 -12.78 9.60
N SER A 84 -11.75 -13.79 8.81
CA SER A 84 -11.56 -15.20 9.17
C SER A 84 -10.09 -15.56 9.34
N HIS A 85 -9.23 -15.01 8.50
CA HIS A 85 -7.78 -15.21 8.60
C HIS A 85 -7.25 -14.71 9.95
N TRP A 86 -7.63 -13.50 10.37
CA TRP A 86 -7.15 -12.93 11.63
C TRP A 86 -7.75 -13.62 12.85
N VAL A 87 -8.98 -14.09 12.77
CA VAL A 87 -9.58 -14.92 13.84
C VAL A 87 -8.72 -16.18 14.06
N ARG A 88 -8.34 -16.87 12.98
CA ARG A 88 -7.49 -18.07 13.07
C ARG A 88 -6.09 -17.74 13.61
N MET A 89 -5.48 -16.68 13.11
CA MET A 89 -4.12 -16.29 13.52
C MET A 89 -4.09 -15.89 15.00
N SER A 90 -5.06 -15.13 15.47
CA SER A 90 -5.16 -14.70 16.87
C SER A 90 -5.45 -15.88 17.79
N PHE A 91 -6.34 -16.77 17.38
CA PHE A 91 -6.71 -17.94 18.18
C PHE A 91 -5.54 -18.90 18.39
N THR A 92 -4.68 -19.07 17.39
CA THR A 92 -3.50 -19.93 17.47
C THR A 92 -2.27 -19.22 18.04
N GLY A 93 -2.35 -17.94 18.37
CA GLY A 93 -1.22 -17.15 18.88
C GLY A 93 -0.12 -16.89 17.86
N LYS A 94 -0.38 -17.10 16.56
CA LYS A 94 0.64 -16.99 15.50
C LYS A 94 0.80 -15.57 14.94
N GLY A 95 -0.08 -14.65 15.28
CA GLY A 95 0.00 -13.28 14.83
C GLY A 95 -1.21 -12.47 15.27
N LYS A 96 -1.13 -11.17 15.05
CA LYS A 96 -2.19 -10.20 15.33
C LYS A 96 -2.42 -9.33 14.09
N PRO A 97 -3.62 -8.75 13.91
CA PRO A 97 -3.87 -7.83 12.81
C PRO A 97 -2.94 -6.61 12.86
N PRO A 98 -2.63 -6.00 11.71
CA PRO A 98 -1.93 -4.72 11.69
C PRO A 98 -2.68 -3.64 12.47
N GLU A 99 -1.94 -2.69 13.03
CA GLU A 99 -2.53 -1.51 13.66
C GLU A 99 -3.29 -0.70 12.61
N MET A 100 -4.56 -0.41 12.87
CA MET A 100 -5.40 0.37 11.98
C MET A 100 -5.26 1.86 12.28
N LEU A 101 -4.86 2.62 11.28
CA LEU A 101 -4.70 4.07 11.36
C LEU A 101 -5.98 4.78 10.87
N SER A 102 -6.07 6.08 11.12
CA SER A 102 -7.23 6.90 10.73
C SER A 102 -7.29 7.22 9.23
N GLY A 103 -6.16 7.09 8.53
CA GLY A 103 -6.08 7.38 7.10
C GLY A 103 -4.65 7.59 6.62
N PRO A 104 -4.48 7.97 5.33
CA PRO A 104 -3.15 8.14 4.73
C PRO A 104 -2.35 9.27 5.38
N ASP A 105 -2.98 10.29 5.95
CA ASP A 105 -2.28 11.39 6.61
C ASP A 105 -1.59 10.90 7.89
N GLU A 106 -2.27 10.10 8.69
CA GLU A 106 -1.65 9.49 9.88
C GLU A 106 -0.53 8.53 9.52
N LEU A 107 -0.70 7.74 8.46
CA LEU A 107 0.33 6.85 7.95
C LEU A 107 1.61 7.64 7.61
N GLN A 108 1.47 8.70 6.85
CA GLN A 108 2.61 9.53 6.45
C GLN A 108 3.27 10.21 7.64
N ALA A 109 2.49 10.70 8.58
CA ALA A 109 3.01 11.29 9.82
C ALA A 109 3.79 10.25 10.64
N ARG A 110 3.25 9.05 10.78
CA ARG A 110 3.87 7.94 11.52
C ARG A 110 5.21 7.53 10.89
N LEU A 111 5.24 7.34 9.58
CA LEU A 111 6.44 6.93 8.85
C LEU A 111 7.45 8.06 8.71
N GLY A 112 7.01 9.31 8.70
CA GLY A 112 7.86 10.49 8.59
C GLY A 112 8.53 10.92 9.89
N SER A 113 8.22 10.29 11.00
CA SER A 113 8.76 10.69 12.33
C SER A 113 10.21 10.27 12.59
N GLY A 114 10.85 9.56 11.66
CA GLY A 114 12.29 9.24 11.68
C GLY A 114 12.69 7.99 12.43
N ALA A 115 11.93 7.51 13.39
CA ALA A 115 12.26 6.34 14.21
C ALA A 115 11.27 5.19 14.05
N SER A 116 10.55 5.15 12.95
CA SER A 116 9.50 4.17 12.71
C SER A 116 10.03 2.93 12.00
N ASN A 117 9.62 1.75 12.48
CA ASN A 117 9.78 0.49 11.76
C ASN A 117 8.48 0.07 11.06
N GLY A 118 7.55 1.00 10.90
CA GLY A 118 6.28 0.78 10.23
C GLY A 118 6.42 0.50 8.75
N ILE A 119 5.54 -0.33 8.22
CA ILE A 119 5.35 -0.56 6.80
C ILE A 119 3.86 -0.44 6.50
N GLY A 120 3.52 0.40 5.54
CA GLY A 120 2.13 0.65 5.17
C GLY A 120 1.96 0.68 3.67
N TYR A 121 0.75 0.97 3.25
CA TYR A 121 0.42 1.11 1.83
C TYR A 121 -0.43 2.36 1.64
N ILE A 122 -0.32 2.96 0.47
CA ILE A 122 -0.95 4.24 0.17
C ILE A 122 -1.24 4.33 -1.33
N ASP A 123 -2.30 5.05 -1.66
CA ASP A 123 -2.55 5.49 -3.03
C ASP A 123 -1.44 6.45 -3.48
N SER A 124 -0.86 6.20 -4.65
CA SER A 124 0.23 7.02 -5.20
C SER A 124 -0.13 8.49 -5.30
N GLU A 125 -1.41 8.82 -5.52
CA GLU A 125 -1.88 10.20 -5.59
C GLU A 125 -1.89 10.91 -4.22
N LYS A 126 -1.90 10.16 -3.13
CA LYS A 126 -1.89 10.68 -1.76
C LYS A 126 -0.50 10.77 -1.16
N LEU A 127 0.49 10.16 -1.79
CA LEU A 127 1.85 10.15 -1.28
C LEU A 127 2.46 11.54 -1.30
N GLU A 128 2.88 12.00 -0.13
CA GLU A 128 3.58 13.26 0.07
C GLU A 128 4.94 13.00 0.75
N GLY A 129 5.87 13.91 0.57
CA GLY A 129 7.19 13.78 1.19
C GLY A 129 8.09 12.75 0.54
N ASN A 130 9.03 12.24 1.30
CA ASN A 130 10.14 11.42 0.83
C ASN A 130 10.16 10.01 1.43
N LEU A 131 8.99 9.40 1.62
CA LEU A 131 8.93 8.01 2.07
C LEU A 131 9.53 7.08 1.01
N ASP A 132 10.14 5.99 1.47
CA ASP A 132 10.65 4.96 0.56
C ASP A 132 9.51 4.09 0.03
N VAL A 133 9.46 3.95 -1.29
CA VAL A 133 8.57 2.98 -1.94
C VAL A 133 9.32 1.67 -2.08
N VAL A 134 8.90 0.66 -1.32
CA VAL A 134 9.58 -0.65 -1.28
C VAL A 134 8.91 -1.69 -2.17
N TYR A 135 7.69 -1.45 -2.60
CA TYR A 135 6.95 -2.33 -3.50
C TYR A 135 5.80 -1.58 -4.18
N ARG A 136 5.54 -1.90 -5.44
CA ARG A 136 4.39 -1.40 -6.19
C ARG A 136 3.40 -2.53 -6.42
N VAL A 137 2.16 -2.31 -6.00
CA VAL A 137 1.10 -3.32 -6.14
C VAL A 137 0.55 -3.26 -7.57
N ASP A 138 0.56 -4.38 -8.25
CA ASP A 138 0.04 -4.55 -9.61
C ASP A 138 -1.47 -4.77 -9.63
#